data_23dc28f75a800117d19e7bdab3a261c8
#
_entry.id   23dc28f75a800117d19e7bdab3a261c8
#
_cell.length_a   1.000
_cell.length_b   1.000
_cell.length_c   1.000
_cell.angle_alpha   90.00
_cell.angle_beta   90.00
_cell.angle_gamma   90.00
#
_symmetry.space_group_name_H-M   'P 1'
#
loop_
_entity.id
_entity.type
_entity.pdbx_description
1 polymer ?
#
loop_
_entity_poly.entity_id
_entity_poly.type
_entity_poly.pdbx_seq_one_letter_code
_entity_poly.pdbx_strand_id
1 'polypeptide(L)'
;MTAHFDRSEFTCKCGCDKSDISPDLVNKLEQIYAYFARTPTGCKAIVITSGIRCSTYSPKVGGYSNDAHTKGIAADIVVYKADGTRYVAEQIAAVAEKCGFSGIGLMNGACHVDIRNKNNYVNAHWFGDERTGNNSITSFLGYLPPLATSQSVTASKHTLTVNFDGKTIFEKEF
;
A
#
# COMPACT_ATOMS: atom_id res chain seq x y z
N MET A 1 8.25 0.07 14.94
CA MET A 1 7.15 -0.22 14.01
C MET A 1 6.33 1.04 13.77
N THR A 2 5.30 1.02 12.98
CA THR A 2 4.56 2.20 12.52
C THR A 2 3.10 2.16 12.99
N ALA A 3 2.25 3.10 12.50
CA ALA A 3 0.86 3.19 12.96
C ALA A 3 0.00 1.97 12.54
N HIS A 4 0.31 1.34 11.40
CA HIS A 4 -0.51 0.28 10.81
C HIS A 4 0.19 -1.08 10.73
N PHE A 5 1.48 -1.17 11.10
CA PHE A 5 2.27 -2.39 10.99
C PHE A 5 3.03 -2.72 12.28
N ASP A 6 2.87 -3.96 12.75
CA ASP A 6 3.65 -4.53 13.85
C ASP A 6 4.75 -5.47 13.33
N ARG A 7 5.84 -5.63 14.09
CA ARG A 7 6.96 -6.50 13.72
C ARG A 7 6.55 -7.96 13.58
N SER A 8 5.63 -8.41 14.39
CA SER A 8 5.14 -9.80 14.40
C SER A 8 4.52 -10.21 13.06
N GLU A 9 3.92 -9.26 12.32
CA GLU A 9 3.33 -9.52 11.00
C GLU A 9 4.36 -9.95 9.95
N PHE A 10 5.61 -9.53 10.13
CA PHE A 10 6.71 -9.84 9.21
C PHE A 10 7.52 -11.05 9.61
N THR A 11 7.26 -11.67 10.74
CA THR A 11 8.06 -12.81 11.26
C THR A 11 7.99 -14.01 10.32
N CYS A 12 9.14 -14.68 10.18
CA CYS A 12 9.26 -15.87 9.35
C CYS A 12 8.32 -16.99 9.82
N LYS A 13 7.49 -17.49 8.92
CA LYS A 13 6.43 -18.48 9.23
C LYS A 13 6.93 -19.90 9.50
N CYS A 14 8.25 -20.13 9.46
CA CYS A 14 8.82 -21.46 9.79
C CYS A 14 9.02 -21.68 11.28
N GLY A 15 8.76 -20.68 12.13
CA GLY A 15 8.98 -20.76 13.59
C GLY A 15 10.42 -20.50 14.04
N CYS A 16 11.28 -19.92 13.19
CA CYS A 16 12.66 -19.56 13.55
C CYS A 16 12.79 -18.14 14.14
N ASP A 17 11.68 -17.46 14.39
CA ASP A 17 11.56 -16.11 14.99
C ASP A 17 12.33 -14.99 14.25
N LYS A 18 12.85 -15.25 13.03
CA LYS A 18 13.52 -14.23 12.23
C LYS A 18 12.52 -13.14 11.86
N SER A 19 12.82 -11.88 12.24
CA SER A 19 11.92 -10.73 12.10
C SER A 19 12.63 -9.41 11.74
N ASP A 20 13.83 -9.48 11.16
CA ASP A 20 14.66 -8.31 10.81
C ASP A 20 14.18 -7.65 9.51
N ILE A 21 13.01 -7.01 9.57
CA ILE A 21 12.43 -6.29 8.45
C ILE A 21 13.04 -4.89 8.31
N SER A 22 13.28 -4.47 7.07
CA SER A 22 13.79 -3.12 6.77
C SER A 22 12.78 -2.03 7.17
N PRO A 23 13.18 -1.03 7.97
CA PRO A 23 12.33 0.11 8.27
C PRO A 23 11.89 0.88 7.02
N ASP A 24 12.75 0.94 5.98
CA ASP A 24 12.42 1.59 4.71
C ASP A 24 11.28 0.89 3.98
N LEU A 25 11.24 -0.45 4.03
CA LEU A 25 10.12 -1.21 3.46
C LEU A 25 8.83 -0.88 4.19
N VAL A 26 8.85 -0.88 5.54
CA VAL A 26 7.66 -0.59 6.35
C VAL A 26 7.16 0.84 6.13
N ASN A 27 8.07 1.82 6.05
CA ASN A 27 7.70 3.20 5.73
C ASN A 27 7.04 3.34 4.34
N LYS A 28 7.47 2.55 3.35
CA LYS A 28 6.82 2.52 2.04
C LYS A 28 5.46 1.81 2.05
N LEU A 29 5.28 0.80 2.89
CA LEU A 29 3.97 0.17 3.09
C LEU A 29 2.97 1.16 3.73
N GLU A 30 3.42 2.02 4.64
CA GLU A 30 2.60 3.14 5.17
C GLU A 30 2.18 4.12 4.06
N GLN A 31 3.03 4.38 3.07
CA GLN A 31 2.66 5.21 1.91
C GLN A 31 1.58 4.53 1.05
N ILE A 32 1.67 3.21 0.86
CA ILE A 32 0.59 2.44 0.19
C ILE A 32 -0.71 2.57 0.97
N TYR A 33 -0.68 2.39 2.31
CA TYR A 33 -1.86 2.56 3.16
C TYR A 33 -2.46 3.96 3.00
N ALA A 34 -1.64 5.00 3.13
CA ALA A 34 -2.05 6.40 3.01
C ALA A 34 -2.65 6.73 1.63
N TYR A 35 -2.15 6.11 0.56
CA TYR A 35 -2.73 6.27 -0.77
C TYR A 35 -4.14 5.67 -0.83
N PHE A 36 -4.30 4.40 -0.44
CA PHE A 36 -5.58 3.72 -0.49
C PHE A 36 -6.62 4.33 0.45
N ALA A 37 -6.21 4.83 1.61
CA ALA A 37 -7.09 5.54 2.54
C ALA A 37 -7.75 6.79 1.93
N ARG A 38 -7.12 7.36 0.90
CA ARG A 38 -7.64 8.54 0.17
C ARG A 38 -8.45 8.19 -1.08
N THR A 39 -8.63 6.94 -1.42
CA THR A 39 -9.52 6.51 -2.50
C THR A 39 -10.98 6.54 -2.04
N PRO A 40 -11.96 6.62 -2.96
CA PRO A 40 -13.39 6.58 -2.61
C PRO A 40 -13.80 5.32 -1.83
N THR A 41 -13.10 4.20 -2.05
CA THR A 41 -13.37 2.92 -1.38
C THR A 41 -12.59 2.74 -0.09
N GLY A 42 -11.66 3.65 0.22
CA GLY A 42 -10.85 3.66 1.43
C GLY A 42 -9.95 2.45 1.62
N CYS A 43 -9.23 2.42 2.74
CA CYS A 43 -8.40 1.31 3.18
C CYS A 43 -8.80 0.88 4.60
N LYS A 44 -9.19 -0.37 4.76
CA LYS A 44 -9.43 -0.97 6.07
C LYS A 44 -8.14 -1.50 6.68
N ALA A 45 -7.34 -2.22 5.89
CA ALA A 45 -6.09 -2.83 6.33
C ALA A 45 -5.23 -3.25 5.13
N ILE A 46 -3.92 -3.29 5.35
CA ILE A 46 -2.98 -4.05 4.53
C ILE A 46 -2.57 -5.27 5.36
N VAL A 47 -2.74 -6.46 4.82
CA VAL A 47 -2.36 -7.72 5.47
C VAL A 47 -1.08 -8.23 4.85
N ILE A 48 -0.07 -8.49 5.69
CA ILE A 48 1.19 -9.11 5.28
C ILE A 48 0.99 -10.62 5.21
N THR A 49 0.86 -11.14 4.00
CA THR A 49 0.69 -12.60 3.78
C THR A 49 2.03 -13.33 3.85
N SER A 50 3.14 -12.64 3.55
CA SER A 50 4.50 -13.13 3.77
C SER A 50 5.44 -11.94 3.98
N GLY A 51 6.19 -11.93 5.06
CA GLY A 51 7.25 -10.97 5.36
C GLY A 51 8.63 -11.61 5.16
N ILE A 52 9.41 -11.70 6.24
CA ILE A 52 10.73 -12.34 6.24
C ILE A 52 10.60 -13.84 6.02
N ARG A 53 11.56 -14.38 5.29
CA ARG A 53 11.78 -15.82 5.16
C ARG A 53 13.23 -16.11 5.53
N CYS A 54 13.52 -17.19 6.25
CA CYS A 54 14.89 -17.66 6.37
C CYS A 54 15.32 -18.39 5.08
N SER A 55 16.63 -18.50 4.87
CA SER A 55 17.21 -19.12 3.65
C SER A 55 16.80 -20.57 3.43
N THR A 56 16.44 -21.30 4.50
CA THR A 56 15.96 -22.67 4.44
C THR A 56 14.46 -22.79 4.19
N TYR A 57 13.68 -21.76 4.56
CA TYR A 57 12.22 -21.75 4.37
C TYR A 57 11.82 -21.21 3.00
N SER A 58 12.50 -20.18 2.50
CA SER A 58 12.12 -19.55 1.24
C SER A 58 12.02 -20.52 0.08
N PRO A 59 12.97 -21.44 -0.15
CA PRO A 59 12.85 -22.44 -1.22
C PRO A 59 11.65 -23.40 -1.04
N LYS A 60 11.24 -23.68 0.19
CA LYS A 60 10.09 -24.57 0.47
C LYS A 60 8.74 -23.97 0.06
N VAL A 61 8.69 -22.65 -0.09
CA VAL A 61 7.48 -21.90 -0.47
C VAL A 61 7.62 -21.21 -1.84
N GLY A 62 8.52 -21.73 -2.70
CA GLY A 62 8.65 -21.26 -4.07
C GLY A 62 9.60 -20.09 -4.30
N GLY A 63 10.31 -19.64 -3.26
CA GLY A 63 11.34 -18.58 -3.37
C GLY A 63 12.74 -19.14 -3.54
N TYR A 64 13.73 -18.27 -3.34
CA TYR A 64 15.17 -18.61 -3.40
C TYR A 64 15.83 -18.40 -2.03
N SER A 65 16.92 -19.10 -1.75
CA SER A 65 17.65 -19.03 -0.48
C SER A 65 18.26 -17.64 -0.17
N ASN A 66 18.32 -16.76 -1.16
CA ASN A 66 18.88 -15.40 -1.06
C ASN A 66 17.97 -14.32 -1.70
N ASP A 67 16.67 -14.55 -1.78
CA ASP A 67 15.70 -13.61 -2.34
C ASP A 67 15.48 -12.34 -1.46
N ALA A 68 14.60 -11.45 -1.91
CA ALA A 68 14.32 -10.20 -1.22
C ALA A 68 13.65 -10.43 0.17
N HIS A 69 12.85 -11.50 0.33
CA HIS A 69 12.29 -11.88 1.62
C HIS A 69 13.36 -12.32 2.62
N THR A 70 14.39 -13.06 2.17
CA THR A 70 15.46 -13.51 3.07
C THR A 70 16.34 -12.38 3.56
N LYS A 71 16.33 -11.25 2.86
CA LYS A 71 17.06 -10.02 3.21
C LYS A 71 16.21 -9.03 4.02
N GLY A 72 14.94 -9.33 4.27
CA GLY A 72 14.03 -8.46 5.00
C GLY A 72 13.63 -7.19 4.23
N ILE A 73 13.68 -7.20 2.90
CA ILE A 73 13.37 -6.06 2.03
C ILE A 73 12.15 -6.29 1.13
N ALA A 74 11.35 -7.33 1.40
CA ALA A 74 10.16 -7.68 0.65
C ALA A 74 8.99 -8.05 1.55
N ALA A 75 7.78 -7.85 1.03
CA ALA A 75 6.54 -8.36 1.58
C ALA A 75 5.57 -8.75 0.47
N ASP A 76 4.80 -9.81 0.72
CA ASP A 76 3.62 -10.15 -0.06
C ASP A 76 2.40 -9.58 0.68
N ILE A 77 1.58 -8.76 0.00
CA ILE A 77 0.53 -7.97 0.63
C ILE A 77 -0.83 -8.18 -0.02
N VAL A 78 -1.87 -8.08 0.80
CA VAL A 78 -3.27 -7.96 0.37
C VAL A 78 -3.83 -6.68 0.97
N VAL A 79 -4.54 -5.88 0.17
CA VAL A 79 -5.15 -4.63 0.63
C VAL A 79 -6.66 -4.77 0.66
N TYR A 80 -7.26 -4.46 1.80
CA TYR A 80 -8.70 -4.50 2.03
C TYR A 80 -9.29 -3.10 1.96
N LYS A 81 -10.38 -2.96 1.22
CA LYS A 81 -11.21 -1.75 1.18
C LYS A 81 -11.97 -1.57 2.50
N ALA A 82 -12.55 -0.39 2.71
CA ALA A 82 -13.34 -0.08 3.91
C ALA A 82 -14.55 -1.04 4.08
N ASP A 83 -15.13 -1.52 2.99
CA ASP A 83 -16.24 -2.49 2.98
C ASP A 83 -15.81 -3.95 3.26
N GLY A 84 -14.52 -4.21 3.40
CA GLY A 84 -13.95 -5.53 3.63
C GLY A 84 -13.67 -6.34 2.36
N THR A 85 -14.01 -5.86 1.18
CA THR A 85 -13.58 -6.48 -0.08
C THR A 85 -12.10 -6.16 -0.36
N ARG A 86 -11.49 -6.86 -1.34
CA ARG A 86 -10.07 -6.66 -1.66
C ARG A 86 -9.89 -5.75 -2.87
N TYR A 87 -8.81 -4.99 -2.87
CA TYR A 87 -8.28 -4.43 -4.11
C TYR A 87 -7.68 -5.55 -4.98
N VAL A 88 -7.78 -5.41 -6.30
CA VAL A 88 -7.13 -6.36 -7.22
C VAL A 88 -5.62 -6.14 -7.24
N ALA A 89 -4.86 -7.20 -7.57
CA ALA A 89 -3.40 -7.16 -7.53
C ALA A 89 -2.81 -6.03 -8.40
N GLU A 90 -3.40 -5.76 -9.55
CA GLU A 90 -2.99 -4.70 -10.46
C GLU A 90 -3.09 -3.31 -9.84
N GLN A 91 -4.14 -3.04 -9.07
CA GLN A 91 -4.29 -1.76 -8.35
C GLN A 91 -3.28 -1.63 -7.22
N ILE A 92 -3.00 -2.73 -6.51
CA ILE A 92 -1.96 -2.74 -5.45
C ILE A 92 -0.60 -2.48 -6.10
N ALA A 93 -0.27 -3.15 -7.21
CA ALA A 93 0.96 -2.97 -7.95
C ALA A 93 1.14 -1.53 -8.45
N ALA A 94 0.08 -0.91 -8.98
CA ALA A 94 0.12 0.48 -9.46
C ALA A 94 0.42 1.47 -8.32
N VAL A 95 -0.18 1.28 -7.15
CA VAL A 95 0.09 2.12 -5.98
C VAL A 95 1.51 1.85 -5.45
N ALA A 96 1.97 0.61 -5.44
CA ALA A 96 3.34 0.27 -5.04
C ALA A 96 4.37 0.92 -5.97
N GLU A 97 4.15 0.89 -7.30
CA GLU A 97 5.00 1.60 -8.26
C GLU A 97 5.03 3.09 -7.98
N LYS A 98 3.87 3.72 -7.77
CA LYS A 98 3.77 5.14 -7.42
C LYS A 98 4.49 5.49 -6.12
N CYS A 99 4.51 4.58 -5.14
CA CYS A 99 5.27 4.73 -3.90
C CYS A 99 6.78 4.40 -4.06
N GLY A 100 7.23 4.08 -5.29
CA GLY A 100 8.63 3.87 -5.61
C GLY A 100 9.18 2.52 -5.12
N PHE A 101 8.36 1.48 -5.07
CA PHE A 101 8.85 0.12 -4.99
C PHE A 101 9.55 -0.27 -6.29
N SER A 102 10.59 -1.07 -6.20
CA SER A 102 11.45 -1.44 -7.33
C SER A 102 11.35 -2.91 -7.74
N GLY A 103 10.79 -3.74 -6.90
CA GLY A 103 10.32 -5.08 -7.24
C GLY A 103 8.82 -5.16 -6.99
N ILE A 104 8.05 -5.55 -8.01
CA ILE A 104 6.60 -5.68 -7.92
C ILE A 104 6.16 -6.90 -8.73
N GLY A 105 5.45 -7.82 -8.07
CA GLY A 105 4.95 -9.05 -8.68
C GLY A 105 3.45 -9.24 -8.45
N LEU A 106 2.68 -9.42 -9.52
CA LEU A 106 1.28 -9.80 -9.41
C LEU A 106 1.17 -11.26 -8.98
N MET A 107 0.34 -11.52 -7.96
CA MET A 107 0.05 -12.84 -7.43
C MET A 107 -1.46 -13.08 -7.42
N ASN A 108 -1.89 -14.31 -7.19
CA ASN A 108 -3.32 -14.64 -7.01
C ASN A 108 -3.89 -13.98 -5.74
N GLY A 109 -4.57 -12.84 -5.93
CA GLY A 109 -5.22 -12.10 -4.84
C GLY A 109 -4.26 -11.38 -3.88
N ALA A 110 -2.98 -11.27 -4.24
CA ALA A 110 -1.93 -10.59 -3.49
C ALA A 110 -0.95 -9.89 -4.45
N CYS A 111 -0.04 -9.10 -3.90
CA CYS A 111 1.02 -8.45 -4.65
C CYS A 111 2.34 -8.57 -3.87
N HIS A 112 3.39 -9.07 -4.53
CA HIS A 112 4.75 -8.97 -4.04
C HIS A 112 5.26 -7.55 -4.20
N VAL A 113 5.89 -6.99 -3.17
CA VAL A 113 6.54 -5.67 -3.21
C VAL A 113 7.89 -5.70 -2.52
N ASP A 114 8.92 -5.11 -3.16
CA ASP A 114 10.26 -5.02 -2.56
C ASP A 114 10.99 -3.72 -2.92
N ILE A 115 12.05 -3.44 -2.14
CA ILE A 115 12.93 -2.27 -2.29
C ILE A 115 14.33 -2.66 -2.77
N ARG A 116 14.42 -3.58 -3.73
CA ARG A 116 15.69 -4.16 -4.22
C ARG A 116 16.71 -3.15 -4.74
N ASN A 117 16.29 -2.04 -5.32
CA ASN A 117 17.19 -1.00 -5.84
C ASN A 117 18.08 -0.35 -4.77
N LYS A 118 17.66 -0.36 -3.50
CA LYS A 118 18.45 0.18 -2.39
C LYS A 118 19.49 -0.80 -1.82
N ASN A 119 19.53 -2.04 -2.30
CA ASN A 119 20.27 -3.13 -1.71
C ASN A 119 21.22 -3.84 -2.67
N ASN A 120 21.69 -3.14 -3.71
CA ASN A 120 22.68 -3.63 -4.69
C ASN A 120 22.31 -4.97 -5.35
N TYR A 121 21.02 -5.18 -5.66
CA TYR A 121 20.60 -6.29 -6.48
C TYR A 121 21.09 -6.14 -7.92
N VAL A 122 21.45 -7.23 -8.57
CA VAL A 122 21.86 -7.26 -9.98
C VAL A 122 20.75 -6.69 -10.89
N ASN A 123 19.49 -7.00 -10.56
CA ASN A 123 18.31 -6.41 -11.19
C ASN A 123 17.70 -5.39 -10.20
N ALA A 124 18.14 -4.14 -10.28
CA ALA A 124 17.66 -3.07 -9.41
C ALA A 124 16.15 -2.72 -9.60
N HIS A 125 15.53 -3.25 -10.66
CA HIS A 125 14.11 -3.05 -10.99
C HIS A 125 13.54 -4.33 -11.61
N TRP A 126 12.36 -4.74 -11.13
CA TRP A 126 11.65 -5.90 -11.66
C TRP A 126 10.14 -5.75 -11.47
N PHE A 127 9.39 -5.77 -12.58
CA PHE A 127 7.93 -5.85 -12.56
C PHE A 127 7.49 -7.10 -13.32
N GLY A 128 6.68 -7.92 -12.67
CA GLY A 128 6.28 -9.21 -13.22
C GLY A 128 4.86 -9.63 -12.83
N ASP A 129 4.40 -10.67 -13.50
CA ASP A 129 3.16 -11.38 -13.18
C ASP A 129 3.50 -12.86 -12.93
N GLU A 130 3.57 -13.22 -11.65
CA GLU A 130 3.91 -14.59 -11.23
C GLU A 130 2.83 -15.61 -11.64
N ARG A 131 1.58 -15.16 -11.88
CA ARG A 131 0.47 -15.99 -12.33
C ARG A 131 0.66 -16.51 -13.75
N THR A 132 1.38 -15.75 -14.58
CA THR A 132 1.61 -16.03 -16.00
C THR A 132 3.08 -16.28 -16.35
N GLY A 133 3.99 -15.96 -15.42
CA GLY A 133 5.43 -15.98 -15.66
C GLY A 133 5.93 -14.81 -16.51
N ASN A 134 5.12 -13.78 -16.76
CA ASN A 134 5.53 -12.59 -17.51
C ASN A 134 6.44 -11.71 -16.66
N ASN A 135 7.70 -11.53 -17.07
CA ASN A 135 8.70 -10.69 -16.40
C ASN A 135 9.04 -9.42 -17.21
N SER A 136 8.22 -9.05 -18.18
CA SER A 136 8.48 -7.95 -19.11
C SER A 136 7.49 -6.79 -18.94
N ILE A 137 6.89 -6.63 -17.75
CA ILE A 137 5.98 -5.54 -17.46
C ILE A 137 6.79 -4.27 -17.24
N THR A 138 6.42 -3.20 -17.94
CA THR A 138 7.13 -1.91 -17.87
C THR A 138 6.52 -0.96 -16.85
N SER A 139 5.21 -1.04 -16.61
CA SER A 139 4.50 -0.20 -15.65
C SER A 139 3.12 -0.78 -15.30
N PHE A 140 2.68 -0.53 -14.08
CA PHE A 140 1.32 -0.77 -13.59
C PHE A 140 0.49 0.50 -13.46
N LEU A 141 1.04 1.69 -13.68
CA LEU A 141 0.37 2.98 -13.41
C LEU A 141 -0.98 3.16 -14.10
N GLY A 142 -1.24 2.44 -15.20
CA GLY A 142 -2.57 2.41 -15.86
C GLY A 142 -3.70 1.84 -14.99
N TYR A 143 -3.38 1.12 -13.90
CA TYR A 143 -4.35 0.56 -12.96
C TYR A 143 -4.52 1.39 -11.68
N LEU A 144 -3.94 2.59 -11.60
CA LEU A 144 -4.03 3.45 -10.42
C LEU A 144 -5.49 3.76 -10.08
N PRO A 145 -5.97 3.40 -8.86
CA PRO A 145 -7.30 3.81 -8.44
C PRO A 145 -7.35 5.33 -8.27
N PRO A 146 -8.47 5.97 -8.64
CA PRO A 146 -8.61 7.42 -8.46
C PRO A 146 -8.59 7.77 -6.97
N LEU A 147 -8.05 8.92 -6.65
CA LEU A 147 -8.21 9.51 -5.32
C LEU A 147 -9.62 10.11 -5.19
N ALA A 148 -10.18 10.10 -3.99
CA ALA A 148 -11.39 10.83 -3.70
C ALA A 148 -11.14 12.31 -4.05
N THR A 149 -11.97 12.86 -4.92
CA THR A 149 -11.99 14.30 -5.11
C THR A 149 -12.40 14.91 -3.78
N SER A 150 -11.59 15.82 -3.23
CA SER A 150 -12.07 16.70 -2.19
C SER A 150 -13.33 17.34 -2.75
N GLN A 151 -14.50 16.98 -2.20
CA GLN A 151 -15.67 17.81 -2.43
C GLN A 151 -15.22 19.19 -2.02
N SER A 152 -15.23 20.14 -2.97
CA SER A 152 -15.18 21.54 -2.60
C SER A 152 -16.32 21.69 -1.60
N VAL A 153 -15.95 21.90 -0.34
CA VAL A 153 -16.93 22.44 0.61
C VAL A 153 -17.27 23.79 -0.01
N THR A 154 -18.37 23.81 -0.77
CA THR A 154 -19.03 25.07 -1.03
C THR A 154 -19.40 25.55 0.36
N ALA A 155 -18.63 26.51 0.85
CA ALA A 155 -18.98 27.21 2.06
C ALA A 155 -20.40 27.67 1.82
N SER A 156 -21.38 27.05 2.49
CA SER A 156 -22.74 27.57 2.52
C SER A 156 -22.56 28.96 3.12
N LYS A 157 -22.85 29.99 2.33
CA LYS A 157 -22.85 31.36 2.81
C LYS A 157 -23.76 31.39 4.03
N HIS A 158 -23.18 31.46 5.21
CA HIS A 158 -23.94 31.66 6.44
C HIS A 158 -24.22 33.15 6.53
N THR A 159 -25.49 33.50 6.30
CA THR A 159 -25.96 34.87 6.49
C THR A 159 -26.49 34.99 7.89
N LEU A 160 -25.88 35.83 8.72
CA LEU A 160 -26.42 36.22 10.00
C LEU A 160 -27.35 37.41 9.78
N THR A 161 -28.64 37.21 10.00
CA THR A 161 -29.66 38.26 9.91
C THR A 161 -30.20 38.57 11.31
N VAL A 162 -30.11 39.79 11.73
CA VAL A 162 -30.71 40.26 13.00
C VAL A 162 -31.92 41.13 12.67
N ASN A 163 -33.07 40.73 13.18
CA ASN A 163 -34.33 41.47 13.00
C ASN A 163 -34.76 42.11 14.33
N PHE A 164 -35.27 43.34 14.25
CA PHE A 164 -35.89 44.03 15.35
C PHE A 164 -37.19 44.68 14.86
N ASP A 165 -38.31 44.44 15.56
CA ASP A 165 -39.67 44.89 15.18
C ASP A 165 -40.04 44.56 13.72
N GLY A 166 -39.66 43.35 13.26
CA GLY A 166 -39.95 42.89 11.89
C GLY A 166 -39.10 43.53 10.80
N LYS A 167 -38.11 44.35 11.15
CA LYS A 167 -37.13 44.94 10.21
C LYS A 167 -35.76 44.33 10.39
N THR A 168 -35.13 43.94 9.27
CA THR A 168 -33.71 43.52 9.27
C THR A 168 -32.84 44.73 9.60
N ILE A 169 -32.11 44.67 10.70
CA ILE A 169 -31.21 45.73 11.16
C ILE A 169 -29.74 45.42 10.92
N PHE A 170 -29.43 44.15 10.66
CA PHE A 170 -28.07 43.70 10.35
C PHE A 170 -28.11 42.43 9.52
N GLU A 171 -27.31 42.39 8.49
CA GLU A 171 -27.05 41.20 7.66
C GLU A 171 -25.57 41.12 7.32
N LYS A 172 -24.95 39.98 7.56
CA LYS A 172 -23.54 39.72 7.24
C LYS A 172 -23.38 38.32 6.67
N GLU A 173 -22.79 38.26 5.52
CA GLU A 173 -22.32 37.01 4.92
C GLU A 173 -20.92 36.67 5.44
N PHE A 174 -20.67 35.38 5.73
CA PHE A 174 -19.40 34.83 6.17
C PHE A 174 -18.88 33.78 5.20
#